data_b155de9b5d9491171fce7db96b00b2df
#
_entry.id   b155de9b5d9491171fce7db96b00b2df
#
_cell.length_a   1.000
_cell.length_b   1.000
_cell.length_c   1.000
_cell.angle_alpha   90.00
_cell.angle_beta   90.00
_cell.angle_gamma   90.00
#
_symmetry.space_group_name_H-M   'P 1'
#
loop_
_entity.id
_entity.type
_entity.pdbx_description
1 polymer ?
#
loop_
_entity_poly.entity_id
_entity_poly.type
_entity_poly.pdbx_seq_one_letter_code
_entity_poly.pdbx_strand_id
1 'polypeptide(L)'
;MQGFARMVGSFGKTVLLAVLLILLCAACDRSAEVRGKSDNDIEPITTSQGEKEGDTSNPGGASVERVEVSTLATDLEVPWSFAFLPGGDALVTERDSGKLLRVSPSGDVREIQTLPEGGSGEGGLLGVAVSPDYEDDRYIYAYYTTGVDNRVVRFRMGEKPEPILTGIPSNTYHDGGRIKFGPDGMLYVSTGDAGDSENSQDRSSLGGKILRIEPSGSIPPDNPFPGNAVYSYGHRNVEGLAWDSEGRLYASEFGASTWDEVNRIEAGENYGWPQVEGKGGVDQGYVDPIIVWPTSEASPSGAEIMVEGAIPQWEGDLFVAALRGERLWHLELNDRGEVVDREKLLDGEVGRVRDVIQAPDGSLWVSTSNHDSYGNPVSEQDDRILRLAPAGE
;
A
#
# COMPACT_ATOMS: atom_id res chain seq x y z
N MET A 1 -1.20 28.16 69.43
CA MET A 1 -2.42 28.65 70.09
C MET A 1 -3.52 28.32 69.09
N GLN A 2 -4.25 27.29 69.40
CA GLN A 2 -5.68 27.25 69.78
C GLN A 2 -6.57 27.78 68.62
N GLY A 3 -7.62 27.12 68.09
CA GLY A 3 -8.38 25.95 68.59
C GLY A 3 -9.48 25.66 67.57
N PHE A 4 -9.87 24.42 67.52
CA PHE A 4 -11.18 23.82 67.81
C PHE A 4 -12.43 24.59 67.31
N ALA A 5 -13.30 23.96 66.53
CA ALA A 5 -14.28 22.93 66.87
C ALA A 5 -15.10 22.54 65.64
N ARG A 6 -15.29 21.28 65.41
CA ARG A 6 -16.46 20.39 65.42
C ARG A 6 -17.86 21.05 65.29
N MET A 7 -18.65 20.61 64.31
CA MET A 7 -20.01 20.15 64.63
C MET A 7 -20.53 19.13 63.61
N VAL A 8 -21.16 18.11 64.18
CA VAL A 8 -21.79 16.90 63.65
C VAL A 8 -23.30 17.17 63.46
N GLY A 9 -23.95 16.58 62.50
CA GLY A 9 -25.41 16.45 62.40
C GLY A 9 -25.76 15.82 61.05
N SER A 10 -26.08 14.65 61.01
CA SER A 10 -27.23 13.79 61.35
C SER A 10 -28.23 13.58 60.24
N PHE A 11 -28.28 12.34 59.79
CA PHE A 11 -29.40 11.51 59.31
C PHE A 11 -30.56 12.09 58.47
N GLY A 12 -30.79 11.47 57.32
CA GLY A 12 -32.06 11.48 56.62
C GLY A 12 -32.13 10.29 55.62
N LYS A 13 -32.59 9.14 56.10
CA LYS A 13 -32.98 7.99 55.25
C LYS A 13 -34.26 8.35 54.47
N THR A 14 -34.22 8.23 53.18
CA THR A 14 -35.46 8.11 52.37
C THR A 14 -35.32 6.92 51.45
N VAL A 15 -36.09 5.89 51.73
CA VAL A 15 -36.37 4.71 50.90
C VAL A 15 -37.20 5.18 49.77
N LEU A 16 -36.82 4.97 48.50
CA LEU A 16 -37.69 5.10 47.37
C LEU A 16 -37.72 3.80 46.57
N LEU A 17 -38.92 3.30 46.44
CA LEU A 17 -39.40 2.07 45.84
C LEU A 17 -39.01 2.01 44.36
N ALA A 18 -38.26 0.97 43.94
CA ALA A 18 -38.02 0.67 42.53
C ALA A 18 -39.22 -0.08 41.96
N VAL A 19 -39.95 0.55 41.06
CA VAL A 19 -40.96 -0.11 40.22
C VAL A 19 -40.25 -0.75 39.04
N LEU A 20 -40.22 -2.07 39.02
CA LEU A 20 -39.71 -2.90 37.94
C LEU A 20 -40.70 -2.91 36.79
N LEU A 21 -40.45 -2.12 35.73
CA LEU A 21 -41.20 -2.21 34.47
C LEU A 21 -40.46 -3.18 33.56
N ILE A 22 -40.99 -4.41 33.48
CA ILE A 22 -40.53 -5.41 32.49
C ILE A 22 -41.16 -5.02 31.14
N LEU A 23 -40.41 -4.38 30.27
CA LEU A 23 -40.72 -4.27 28.86
C LEU A 23 -40.06 -5.45 28.14
N LEU A 24 -40.86 -6.45 27.76
CA LEU A 24 -40.47 -7.43 26.76
C LEU A 24 -40.30 -6.72 25.41
N CYS A 25 -39.09 -6.35 25.06
CA CYS A 25 -38.73 -6.14 23.67
C CYS A 25 -38.30 -7.49 23.10
N ALA A 26 -39.10 -8.03 22.21
CA ALA A 26 -38.68 -9.11 21.32
C ALA A 26 -37.54 -8.58 20.48
N ALA A 27 -36.29 -8.89 20.88
CA ALA A 27 -35.12 -8.75 20.05
C ALA A 27 -35.25 -9.80 18.95
N CYS A 28 -35.52 -9.36 17.73
CA CYS A 28 -35.25 -10.15 16.54
C CYS A 28 -33.73 -10.36 16.53
N ASP A 29 -33.32 -11.55 16.85
CA ASP A 29 -32.01 -12.08 16.63
C ASP A 29 -31.76 -12.10 15.11
N ARG A 30 -31.12 -11.06 14.58
CA ARG A 30 -30.49 -11.08 13.30
C ARG A 30 -28.98 -11.29 13.58
N SER A 31 -28.66 -12.50 13.96
CA SER A 31 -27.35 -13.05 13.66
C SER A 31 -27.30 -13.14 12.13
N ALA A 32 -26.73 -12.12 11.48
CA ALA A 32 -26.24 -12.25 10.14
C ALA A 32 -25.11 -13.28 10.24
N GLU A 33 -25.39 -14.53 9.83
CA GLU A 33 -24.36 -15.49 9.48
C GLU A 33 -23.52 -14.79 8.40
N VAL A 34 -22.32 -14.35 8.79
CA VAL A 34 -21.25 -14.07 7.84
C VAL A 34 -20.90 -15.43 7.22
N ARG A 35 -21.57 -15.77 6.13
CA ARG A 35 -21.09 -16.86 5.27
C ARG A 35 -19.78 -16.37 4.69
N GLY A 36 -18.66 -16.92 5.18
CA GLY A 36 -17.39 -16.79 4.54
C GLY A 36 -17.55 -17.17 3.06
N LYS A 37 -17.22 -16.25 2.16
CA LYS A 37 -17.15 -16.57 0.74
C LYS A 37 -16.03 -17.61 0.57
N SER A 38 -16.32 -18.72 -0.09
CA SER A 38 -15.31 -19.71 -0.47
C SER A 38 -14.52 -19.15 -1.67
N ASP A 39 -13.31 -19.66 -1.90
CA ASP A 39 -12.45 -19.26 -3.03
C ASP A 39 -13.14 -19.37 -4.42
N ASN A 40 -14.24 -20.12 -4.50
CA ASN A 40 -15.05 -20.24 -5.71
C ASN A 40 -16.09 -19.11 -5.89
N ASP A 41 -16.18 -18.15 -4.96
CA ASP A 41 -17.19 -17.09 -4.97
C ASP A 41 -16.67 -15.75 -5.53
N ILE A 42 -15.39 -15.67 -5.92
CA ILE A 42 -14.84 -14.49 -6.59
C ILE A 42 -15.20 -14.59 -8.08
N GLU A 43 -16.01 -13.62 -8.55
CA GLU A 43 -16.41 -13.61 -9.95
C GLU A 43 -15.23 -13.25 -10.87
N PRO A 44 -15.10 -13.91 -12.03
CA PRO A 44 -14.09 -13.55 -13.01
C PRO A 44 -14.34 -12.16 -13.55
N ILE A 45 -13.28 -11.37 -13.68
CA ILE A 45 -13.33 -10.01 -14.21
C ILE A 45 -13.56 -10.10 -15.73
N THR A 46 -14.61 -9.43 -16.23
CA THR A 46 -14.84 -9.25 -17.67
C THR A 46 -14.49 -7.79 -17.98
N THR A 47 -13.36 -7.58 -18.65
CA THR A 47 -12.94 -6.24 -19.06
C THR A 47 -13.77 -5.78 -20.26
N SER A 48 -14.50 -4.68 -20.13
CA SER A 48 -15.19 -4.02 -21.24
C SER A 48 -14.29 -2.93 -21.81
N GLN A 49 -13.85 -3.07 -23.05
CA GLN A 49 -13.40 -1.89 -23.79
C GLN A 49 -14.61 -0.98 -23.99
N GLY A 50 -14.49 0.28 -23.56
CA GLY A 50 -15.56 1.26 -23.73
C GLY A 50 -16.07 1.27 -25.16
N GLU A 51 -17.37 1.05 -25.34
CA GLU A 51 -18.03 1.13 -26.63
C GLU A 51 -17.85 2.55 -27.19
N LYS A 52 -16.89 2.72 -28.10
CA LYS A 52 -16.89 3.88 -29.00
C LYS A 52 -18.04 3.69 -29.98
N GLU A 53 -19.15 4.39 -29.74
CA GLU A 53 -20.23 4.50 -30.74
C GLU A 53 -19.66 4.97 -32.07
N GLY A 54 -19.71 4.10 -33.09
CA GLY A 54 -19.59 4.41 -34.49
C GLY A 54 -18.41 3.81 -35.22
N ASP A 55 -18.43 2.53 -35.56
CA ASP A 55 -18.20 2.01 -36.94
C ASP A 55 -18.50 0.51 -37.00
N THR A 56 -19.54 0.13 -37.75
CA THR A 56 -19.92 -1.25 -37.93
C THR A 56 -19.24 -1.85 -39.19
N SER A 57 -17.92 -1.95 -39.20
CA SER A 57 -17.21 -2.69 -40.23
C SER A 57 -15.78 -3.10 -39.83
N ASN A 58 -15.64 -4.02 -38.89
CA ASN A 58 -14.41 -4.80 -38.79
C ASN A 58 -14.73 -6.21 -38.28
N PRO A 59 -14.55 -7.29 -39.08
CA PRO A 59 -14.70 -8.67 -38.64
C PRO A 59 -13.38 -9.21 -38.07
N GLY A 60 -12.86 -8.56 -37.06
CA GLY A 60 -11.70 -8.95 -36.31
C GLY A 60 -11.88 -8.42 -34.89
N GLY A 61 -12.97 -8.83 -34.21
CA GLY A 61 -13.17 -8.52 -32.80
C GLY A 61 -12.03 -9.13 -32.01
N ALA A 62 -11.17 -8.30 -31.39
CA ALA A 62 -10.30 -8.76 -30.34
C ALA A 62 -11.23 -9.43 -29.32
N SER A 63 -10.99 -10.70 -29.01
CA SER A 63 -11.71 -11.41 -27.96
C SER A 63 -11.40 -10.66 -26.66
N VAL A 64 -12.44 -10.17 -25.99
CA VAL A 64 -12.30 -9.66 -24.61
C VAL A 64 -11.75 -10.82 -23.80
N GLU A 65 -10.50 -10.71 -23.38
CA GLU A 65 -9.87 -11.76 -22.60
C GLU A 65 -10.43 -11.71 -21.20
N ARG A 66 -11.02 -12.81 -20.77
CA ARG A 66 -11.57 -12.93 -19.43
C ARG A 66 -10.40 -13.12 -18.45
N VAL A 67 -10.37 -12.37 -17.37
CA VAL A 67 -9.37 -12.51 -16.31
C VAL A 67 -9.94 -13.40 -15.20
N GLU A 68 -9.23 -14.46 -14.89
CA GLU A 68 -9.54 -15.35 -13.77
C GLU A 68 -8.82 -14.88 -12.52
N VAL A 69 -9.55 -14.86 -11.39
CA VAL A 69 -9.02 -14.57 -10.07
C VAL A 69 -8.94 -15.88 -9.28
N SER A 70 -7.76 -16.20 -8.79
CA SER A 70 -7.53 -17.41 -7.98
C SER A 70 -6.77 -17.07 -6.71
N THR A 71 -7.04 -17.80 -5.63
CA THR A 71 -6.27 -17.67 -4.38
C THR A 71 -4.99 -18.48 -4.49
N LEU A 72 -3.86 -17.82 -4.29
CA LEU A 72 -2.53 -18.43 -4.35
C LEU A 72 -2.02 -18.84 -2.97
N ALA A 73 -2.20 -18.02 -1.94
CA ALA A 73 -1.79 -18.28 -0.57
C ALA A 73 -2.79 -17.69 0.43
N THR A 74 -2.91 -18.32 1.60
CA THR A 74 -3.87 -18.00 2.65
C THR A 74 -3.20 -17.92 4.02
N ASP A 75 -3.97 -17.50 5.03
CA ASP A 75 -3.57 -17.48 6.43
C ASP A 75 -2.30 -16.66 6.70
N LEU A 76 -2.14 -15.55 5.97
CA LEU A 76 -1.04 -14.60 6.13
C LEU A 76 -1.37 -13.53 7.18
N GLU A 77 -0.35 -12.90 7.74
CA GLU A 77 -0.49 -11.89 8.79
C GLU A 77 -0.10 -10.49 8.26
N VAL A 78 -1.08 -9.76 7.68
CA VAL A 78 -0.88 -8.43 7.08
C VAL A 78 0.27 -8.41 6.07
N PRO A 79 0.18 -9.19 4.96
CA PRO A 79 1.20 -9.21 3.90
C PRO A 79 1.30 -7.83 3.24
N TRP A 80 2.45 -7.14 3.46
CA TRP A 80 2.57 -5.72 3.15
C TRP A 80 3.23 -5.43 1.80
N SER A 81 4.23 -6.20 1.40
CA SER A 81 4.99 -5.94 0.17
C SER A 81 5.50 -7.21 -0.46
N PHE A 82 5.64 -7.17 -1.80
CA PHE A 82 6.22 -8.23 -2.61
C PHE A 82 7.51 -7.81 -3.30
N ALA A 83 8.39 -8.79 -3.54
CA ALA A 83 9.49 -8.68 -4.50
C ALA A 83 9.83 -10.07 -5.07
N PHE A 84 9.94 -10.19 -6.39
CA PHE A 84 10.26 -11.48 -7.01
C PHE A 84 11.77 -11.76 -7.03
N LEU A 85 12.11 -13.01 -6.71
CA LEU A 85 13.43 -13.58 -6.94
C LEU A 85 13.56 -14.02 -8.42
N PRO A 86 14.78 -14.05 -8.99
CA PRO A 86 14.98 -14.49 -10.38
C PRO A 86 14.42 -15.88 -10.69
N GLY A 87 14.20 -16.73 -9.66
CA GLY A 87 13.62 -18.07 -9.80
C GLY A 87 12.09 -18.10 -9.84
N GLY A 88 11.41 -16.95 -9.77
CA GLY A 88 9.94 -16.82 -9.82
C GLY A 88 9.23 -16.89 -8.47
N ASP A 89 9.90 -17.24 -7.37
CA ASP A 89 9.31 -17.15 -6.04
C ASP A 89 9.26 -15.69 -5.58
N ALA A 90 8.19 -15.31 -4.88
CA ALA A 90 8.09 -14.00 -4.24
C ALA A 90 8.66 -14.00 -2.83
N LEU A 91 9.33 -12.92 -2.46
CA LEU A 91 9.51 -12.53 -1.07
C LEU A 91 8.30 -11.70 -0.65
N VAL A 92 7.76 -11.98 0.51
CA VAL A 92 6.60 -11.27 1.08
C VAL A 92 6.92 -10.86 2.50
N THR A 93 6.68 -9.60 2.83
CA THR A 93 6.82 -9.11 4.20
C THR A 93 5.49 -9.20 4.94
N GLU A 94 5.51 -9.66 6.17
CA GLU A 94 4.39 -9.54 7.10
C GLU A 94 4.67 -8.40 8.08
N ARG A 95 3.81 -7.38 8.07
CA ARG A 95 4.04 -6.12 8.79
C ARG A 95 4.17 -6.32 10.29
N ASP A 96 3.21 -7.00 10.89
CA ASP A 96 3.05 -7.04 12.34
C ASP A 96 3.91 -8.15 12.99
N SER A 97 4.18 -9.22 12.26
CA SER A 97 5.01 -10.33 12.73
C SER A 97 6.52 -10.13 12.47
N GLY A 98 6.87 -9.17 11.61
CA GLY A 98 8.26 -8.95 11.18
C GLY A 98 8.83 -10.08 10.32
N LYS A 99 8.00 -11.02 9.86
CA LYS A 99 8.46 -12.16 9.07
C LYS A 99 8.69 -11.77 7.61
N LEU A 100 9.76 -12.29 7.06
CA LEU A 100 10.01 -12.37 5.63
C LEU A 100 9.67 -13.78 5.16
N LEU A 101 8.67 -13.88 4.30
CA LEU A 101 8.20 -15.14 3.74
C LEU A 101 8.73 -15.31 2.32
N ARG A 102 8.80 -16.55 1.86
CA ARG A 102 8.99 -16.95 0.47
C ARG A 102 7.73 -17.69 0.01
N VAL A 103 7.12 -17.21 -1.05
CA VAL A 103 5.90 -17.78 -1.63
C VAL A 103 6.22 -18.25 -3.04
N SER A 104 5.99 -19.54 -3.32
CA SER A 104 6.21 -20.09 -4.66
C SER A 104 5.06 -19.75 -5.62
N PRO A 105 5.25 -19.87 -6.94
CA PRO A 105 4.15 -19.76 -7.92
C PRO A 105 3.03 -20.79 -7.73
N SER A 106 3.28 -21.88 -6.98
CA SER A 106 2.28 -22.89 -6.60
C SER A 106 1.55 -22.57 -5.29
N GLY A 107 1.90 -21.47 -4.60
CA GLY A 107 1.29 -21.07 -3.34
C GLY A 107 1.93 -21.66 -2.07
N ASP A 108 3.07 -22.37 -2.20
CA ASP A 108 3.78 -22.87 -1.01
C ASP A 108 4.42 -21.71 -0.25
N VAL A 109 4.03 -21.52 1.01
CA VAL A 109 4.53 -20.47 1.90
C VAL A 109 5.58 -21.00 2.85
N ARG A 110 6.70 -20.30 2.99
CA ARG A 110 7.77 -20.63 3.93
C ARG A 110 8.42 -19.39 4.53
N GLU A 111 8.51 -19.33 5.85
CA GLU A 111 9.30 -18.33 6.56
C GLU A 111 10.78 -18.45 6.21
N ILE A 112 11.42 -17.33 5.89
CA ILE A 112 12.87 -17.22 5.62
C ILE A 112 13.60 -16.74 6.86
N GLN A 113 13.14 -15.64 7.43
CA GLN A 113 13.67 -15.08 8.68
C GLN A 113 12.71 -14.02 9.22
N THR A 114 12.90 -13.66 10.50
CA THR A 114 12.23 -12.53 11.14
C THR A 114 13.19 -11.37 11.27
N LEU A 115 12.78 -10.15 10.86
CA LEU A 115 13.56 -8.93 11.02
C LEU A 115 13.25 -8.28 12.37
N PRO A 116 14.22 -7.54 12.96
CA PRO A 116 14.04 -6.94 14.29
C PRO A 116 13.25 -5.63 14.20
N GLU A 117 12.01 -5.70 13.71
CA GLU A 117 11.10 -4.57 13.72
C GLU A 117 10.64 -4.24 15.14
N GLY A 118 10.18 -3.03 15.38
CA GLY A 118 9.68 -2.53 16.66
C GLY A 118 8.57 -1.51 16.45
N GLY A 119 7.88 -1.60 15.31
CA GLY A 119 6.79 -0.71 14.91
C GLY A 119 5.51 -0.95 15.69
N SER A 120 4.59 -0.02 15.54
CA SER A 120 3.20 -0.10 16.03
C SER A 120 2.29 0.74 15.13
N GLY A 121 1.02 0.39 15.07
CA GLY A 121 0.08 1.10 14.19
C GLY A 121 0.30 0.76 12.72
N GLU A 122 0.74 1.73 11.93
CA GLU A 122 1.09 1.53 10.51
C GLU A 122 2.53 1.07 10.31
N GLY A 123 3.40 1.24 11.31
CA GLY A 123 4.78 0.80 11.29
C GLY A 123 4.93 -0.72 11.51
N GLY A 124 6.08 -1.27 11.13
CA GLY A 124 6.42 -2.68 11.20
C GLY A 124 7.43 -3.06 10.13
N LEU A 125 7.41 -4.29 9.66
CA LEU A 125 8.16 -4.72 8.47
C LEU A 125 7.34 -4.39 7.22
N LEU A 126 7.76 -3.36 6.47
CA LEU A 126 7.00 -2.78 5.37
C LEU A 126 7.55 -3.25 4.00
N GLY A 127 8.29 -2.41 3.31
CA GLY A 127 8.75 -2.69 1.95
C GLY A 127 9.85 -3.74 1.87
N VAL A 128 9.86 -4.48 0.75
CA VAL A 128 10.95 -5.38 0.36
C VAL A 128 11.31 -5.15 -1.10
N ALA A 129 12.60 -5.23 -1.42
CA ALA A 129 13.10 -5.21 -2.80
C ALA A 129 14.24 -6.23 -2.94
N VAL A 130 14.39 -6.77 -4.14
CA VAL A 130 15.47 -7.67 -4.52
C VAL A 130 16.48 -6.88 -5.36
N SER A 131 17.76 -7.08 -5.12
CA SER A 131 18.81 -6.45 -5.90
C SER A 131 18.62 -6.71 -7.40
N PRO A 132 18.79 -5.71 -8.29
CA PRO A 132 18.85 -5.95 -9.72
C PRO A 132 19.96 -6.94 -10.13
N ASP A 133 21.03 -6.99 -9.33
CA ASP A 133 22.18 -7.88 -9.51
C ASP A 133 22.12 -9.11 -8.57
N TYR A 134 20.90 -9.53 -8.18
CA TYR A 134 20.71 -10.59 -7.16
C TYR A 134 21.43 -11.90 -7.50
N GLU A 135 21.55 -12.26 -8.74
CA GLU A 135 22.28 -13.48 -9.13
C GLU A 135 23.75 -13.46 -8.71
N ASP A 136 24.35 -12.27 -8.65
CA ASP A 136 25.74 -12.06 -8.29
C ASP A 136 25.91 -11.72 -6.80
N ASP A 137 25.11 -10.78 -6.28
CA ASP A 137 25.32 -10.20 -4.95
C ASP A 137 24.43 -10.81 -3.84
N ARG A 138 23.28 -11.41 -4.22
CA ARG A 138 22.28 -12.03 -3.31
C ARG A 138 21.67 -11.07 -2.31
N TYR A 139 21.71 -9.76 -2.54
CA TYR A 139 21.15 -8.79 -1.63
C TYR A 139 19.62 -8.68 -1.74
N ILE A 140 19.01 -8.60 -0.55
CA ILE A 140 17.62 -8.25 -0.31
C ILE A 140 17.62 -6.96 0.49
N TYR A 141 16.69 -6.08 0.19
CA TYR A 141 16.49 -4.81 0.87
C TYR A 141 15.15 -4.85 1.60
N ALA A 142 15.10 -4.29 2.80
CA ALA A 142 13.87 -4.16 3.55
C ALA A 142 13.78 -2.79 4.20
N TYR A 143 12.56 -2.27 4.27
CA TYR A 143 12.21 -1.10 5.06
C TYR A 143 11.42 -1.55 6.28
N TYR A 144 11.83 -1.12 7.45
CA TYR A 144 11.08 -1.41 8.67
C TYR A 144 11.19 -0.30 9.72
N THR A 145 10.19 -0.25 10.58
CA THR A 145 10.12 0.66 11.73
C THR A 145 10.85 0.05 12.91
N THR A 146 11.58 0.90 13.64
CA THR A 146 12.22 0.55 14.91
C THR A 146 11.60 1.37 16.05
N GLY A 147 12.09 1.20 17.25
CA GLY A 147 11.68 2.05 18.38
C GLY A 147 12.16 3.52 18.31
N VAL A 148 12.92 3.90 17.27
CA VAL A 148 13.53 5.24 17.15
C VAL A 148 13.41 5.88 15.77
N ASP A 149 13.33 5.10 14.71
CA ASP A 149 13.27 5.57 13.32
C ASP A 149 12.69 4.52 12.39
N ASN A 150 12.32 4.93 11.19
CA ASN A 150 12.21 4.06 10.04
C ASN A 150 13.56 3.95 9.35
N ARG A 151 13.88 2.79 8.76
CA ARG A 151 15.16 2.56 8.10
C ARG A 151 15.11 1.58 6.95
N VAL A 152 16.08 1.72 6.06
CA VAL A 152 16.36 0.72 5.02
C VAL A 152 17.58 -0.07 5.40
N VAL A 153 17.48 -1.38 5.26
CA VAL A 153 18.58 -2.33 5.46
C VAL A 153 18.79 -3.16 4.21
N ARG A 154 20.00 -3.73 4.06
CA ARG A 154 20.26 -4.80 3.09
C ARG A 154 20.85 -6.02 3.80
N PHE A 155 20.62 -7.18 3.25
CA PHE A 155 21.13 -8.44 3.80
C PHE A 155 21.05 -9.56 2.76
N ARG A 156 21.70 -10.68 3.03
CA ARG A 156 21.47 -11.95 2.32
C ARG A 156 20.62 -12.86 3.20
N MET A 157 19.90 -13.78 2.57
CA MET A 157 19.05 -14.73 3.32
C MET A 157 19.82 -15.40 4.46
N GLY A 158 19.26 -15.31 5.68
CA GLY A 158 19.87 -15.85 6.89
C GLY A 158 21.03 -15.04 7.49
N GLU A 159 21.40 -13.91 6.87
CA GLU A 159 22.39 -12.99 7.42
C GLU A 159 21.73 -11.86 8.23
N LYS A 160 22.52 -11.23 9.09
CA LYS A 160 22.08 -10.08 9.86
C LYS A 160 21.89 -8.86 8.94
N PRO A 161 20.74 -8.14 9.04
CA PRO A 161 20.52 -6.91 8.28
C PRO A 161 21.57 -5.82 8.58
N GLU A 162 22.08 -5.19 7.54
CA GLU A 162 22.97 -4.03 7.58
C GLU A 162 22.20 -2.76 7.24
N PRO A 163 22.10 -1.75 8.13
CA PRO A 163 21.45 -0.49 7.81
C PRO A 163 22.23 0.27 6.73
N ILE A 164 21.52 0.72 5.69
CA ILE A 164 22.05 1.54 4.60
C ILE A 164 21.45 2.94 4.56
N LEU A 165 20.27 3.13 5.14
CA LEU A 165 19.65 4.44 5.36
C LEU A 165 18.92 4.42 6.70
N THR A 166 19.18 5.41 7.56
CA THR A 166 18.60 5.53 8.91
C THR A 166 18.13 6.95 9.18
N GLY A 167 17.38 7.14 10.28
CA GLY A 167 16.94 8.47 10.70
C GLY A 167 15.74 9.00 9.88
N ILE A 168 15.01 8.13 9.18
CA ILE A 168 13.71 8.48 8.62
C ILE A 168 12.74 8.62 9.79
N PRO A 169 12.01 9.75 9.93
CA PRO A 169 11.02 9.91 10.98
C PRO A 169 10.01 8.77 11.03
N SER A 170 9.61 8.35 12.22
CA SER A 170 8.63 7.28 12.44
C SER A 170 7.58 7.69 13.47
N ASN A 171 6.37 7.15 13.34
CA ASN A 171 5.28 7.35 14.28
C ASN A 171 4.38 6.10 14.29
N THR A 172 3.19 6.19 14.89
CA THR A 172 2.12 5.18 14.81
C THR A 172 1.32 5.25 13.51
N TYR A 173 1.58 6.23 12.67
CA TYR A 173 0.96 6.46 11.36
C TYR A 173 1.86 7.31 10.45
N HIS A 174 1.65 7.17 9.14
CA HIS A 174 2.41 7.82 8.08
C HIS A 174 3.90 7.45 8.08
N ASP A 175 4.16 6.16 8.09
CA ASP A 175 5.53 5.63 8.03
C ASP A 175 6.02 5.45 6.58
N GLY A 176 5.15 5.57 5.57
CA GLY A 176 5.47 5.30 4.17
C GLY A 176 5.87 3.84 3.96
N GLY A 177 7.09 3.61 3.43
CA GLY A 177 7.73 2.30 3.53
C GLY A 177 7.88 1.53 2.24
N ARG A 178 7.33 1.98 1.10
CA ARG A 178 7.55 1.31 -0.18
C ARG A 178 8.98 1.53 -0.63
N ILE A 179 9.68 0.44 -0.97
CA ILE A 179 10.98 0.49 -1.61
C ILE A 179 10.95 -0.29 -2.92
N LYS A 180 11.55 0.27 -3.97
CA LYS A 180 11.61 -0.38 -5.28
C LYS A 180 12.82 0.12 -6.06
N PHE A 181 13.49 -0.76 -6.80
CA PHE A 181 14.54 -0.34 -7.72
C PHE A 181 13.92 0.29 -8.96
N GLY A 182 14.43 1.47 -9.32
CA GLY A 182 14.07 2.12 -10.58
C GLY A 182 14.83 1.54 -11.76
N PRO A 183 14.43 1.89 -13.00
CA PRO A 183 15.10 1.45 -14.22
C PRO A 183 16.55 1.96 -14.34
N ASP A 184 16.93 2.94 -13.54
CA ASP A 184 18.29 3.49 -13.41
C ASP A 184 19.18 2.70 -12.42
N GLY A 185 18.64 1.62 -11.82
CA GLY A 185 19.33 0.79 -10.83
C GLY A 185 19.48 1.42 -9.44
N MET A 186 18.88 2.59 -9.20
CA MET A 186 18.85 3.20 -7.88
C MET A 186 17.68 2.67 -7.05
N LEU A 187 17.85 2.65 -5.74
CA LEU A 187 16.76 2.31 -4.80
C LEU A 187 15.96 3.56 -4.46
N TYR A 188 14.68 3.54 -4.81
CA TYR A 188 13.72 4.56 -4.41
C TYR A 188 13.01 4.13 -3.14
N VAL A 189 12.84 5.08 -2.22
CA VAL A 189 12.28 4.85 -0.88
C VAL A 189 11.21 5.88 -0.62
N SER A 190 9.98 5.45 -0.45
CA SER A 190 8.88 6.34 -0.08
C SER A 190 8.79 6.49 1.44
N THR A 191 8.51 7.68 1.92
CA THR A 191 8.39 7.99 3.34
C THR A 191 7.13 8.79 3.63
N GLY A 192 6.57 8.63 4.82
CA GLY A 192 5.50 9.46 5.33
C GLY A 192 6.03 10.66 6.12
N ASP A 193 5.17 11.61 6.41
CA ASP A 193 5.48 12.78 7.24
C ASP A 193 5.63 12.45 8.74
N ALA A 194 5.35 11.20 9.13
CA ALA A 194 5.34 10.72 10.51
C ALA A 194 4.42 11.55 11.43
N GLY A 195 3.32 12.09 10.87
CA GLY A 195 2.35 12.92 11.59
C GLY A 195 2.81 14.35 11.90
N ASP A 196 3.99 14.73 11.44
CA ASP A 196 4.48 16.11 11.45
C ASP A 196 4.61 16.63 10.03
N SER A 197 3.59 17.35 9.59
CA SER A 197 3.49 17.83 8.21
C SER A 197 4.61 18.82 7.81
N GLU A 198 5.32 19.42 8.77
CA GLU A 198 6.47 20.28 8.47
C GLU A 198 7.63 19.48 7.89
N ASN A 199 7.74 18.19 8.23
CA ASN A 199 8.72 17.29 7.63
C ASN A 199 8.65 17.31 6.11
N SER A 200 7.45 17.38 5.52
CA SER A 200 7.24 17.25 4.07
C SER A 200 7.91 18.38 3.28
N GLN A 201 7.95 19.60 3.82
CA GLN A 201 8.56 20.76 3.17
C GLN A 201 10.03 20.98 3.58
N ASP A 202 10.46 20.42 4.71
CA ASP A 202 11.86 20.51 5.15
C ASP A 202 12.73 19.47 4.42
N ARG A 203 13.56 19.91 3.48
CA ARG A 203 14.49 19.03 2.74
C ARG A 203 15.67 18.53 3.57
N SER A 204 15.82 18.94 4.82
CA SER A 204 16.75 18.33 5.77
C SER A 204 16.16 17.13 6.50
N SER A 205 14.82 17.01 6.53
CA SER A 205 14.09 15.84 6.99
C SER A 205 13.97 14.80 5.87
N LEU A 206 14.02 13.52 6.23
CA LEU A 206 13.75 12.40 5.33
C LEU A 206 12.25 11.99 5.32
N GLY A 207 11.40 12.62 6.14
CA GLY A 207 9.95 12.36 6.19
C GLY A 207 9.18 13.12 5.13
N GLY A 208 8.10 12.52 4.59
CA GLY A 208 7.25 13.12 3.56
C GLY A 208 7.97 13.32 2.23
N LYS A 209 8.71 12.30 1.79
CA LYS A 209 9.61 12.32 0.63
C LYS A 209 9.48 11.06 -0.24
N ILE A 210 9.94 11.18 -1.46
CA ILE A 210 10.53 10.06 -2.17
C ILE A 210 12.04 10.29 -2.15
N LEU A 211 12.78 9.31 -1.64
CA LEU A 211 14.24 9.33 -1.56
C LEU A 211 14.82 8.45 -2.68
N ARG A 212 16.03 8.77 -3.17
CA ARG A 212 16.76 8.00 -4.16
C ARG A 212 18.19 7.80 -3.69
N ILE A 213 18.61 6.55 -3.56
CA ILE A 213 19.94 6.16 -3.08
C ILE A 213 20.53 5.06 -3.96
N GLU A 214 21.84 4.95 -3.95
CA GLU A 214 22.55 3.80 -4.54
C GLU A 214 22.24 2.51 -3.74
N PRO A 215 22.41 1.32 -4.31
CA PRO A 215 22.27 0.04 -3.59
C PRO A 215 23.15 -0.07 -2.33
N SER A 216 24.24 0.72 -2.28
CA SER A 216 25.13 0.83 -1.12
C SER A 216 24.58 1.67 0.03
N GLY A 217 23.54 2.50 -0.22
CA GLY A 217 23.06 3.55 0.65
C GLY A 217 23.71 4.92 0.42
N SER A 218 24.69 5.01 -0.52
CA SER A 218 25.32 6.29 -0.89
C SER A 218 24.31 7.18 -1.63
N ILE A 219 24.54 8.49 -1.60
CA ILE A 219 23.73 9.45 -2.33
C ILE A 219 24.25 9.58 -3.75
N PRO A 220 23.42 9.33 -4.79
CA PRO A 220 23.81 9.50 -6.17
C PRO A 220 24.22 10.96 -6.47
N PRO A 221 25.31 11.19 -7.22
CA PRO A 221 25.80 12.54 -7.52
C PRO A 221 24.85 13.35 -8.42
N ASP A 222 23.96 12.67 -9.13
CA ASP A 222 22.94 13.23 -10.03
C ASP A 222 21.58 13.42 -9.36
N ASN A 223 21.46 13.25 -8.04
CA ASN A 223 20.25 13.62 -7.31
C ASN A 223 19.96 15.12 -7.46
N PRO A 224 18.68 15.53 -7.49
CA PRO A 224 18.29 16.93 -7.74
C PRO A 224 18.84 17.91 -6.70
N PHE A 225 19.10 17.42 -5.47
CA PHE A 225 19.69 18.22 -4.40
C PHE A 225 21.06 17.63 -4.02
N PRO A 226 22.17 18.29 -4.37
CA PRO A 226 23.51 17.75 -4.17
C PRO A 226 23.79 17.30 -2.74
N GLY A 227 24.21 16.04 -2.57
CA GLY A 227 24.51 15.46 -1.26
C GLY A 227 23.29 15.13 -0.41
N ASN A 228 22.08 15.15 -0.99
CA ASN A 228 20.81 14.84 -0.31
C ASN A 228 20.13 13.64 -0.99
N ALA A 229 19.58 12.74 -0.19
CA ALA A 229 18.82 11.58 -0.68
C ALA A 229 17.45 11.97 -1.27
N VAL A 230 16.92 13.16 -0.97
CA VAL A 230 15.61 13.62 -1.44
C VAL A 230 15.57 13.69 -2.97
N TYR A 231 14.61 12.95 -3.56
CA TYR A 231 14.31 12.97 -4.98
C TYR A 231 13.11 13.89 -5.29
N SER A 232 12.02 13.76 -4.51
CA SER A 232 10.87 14.68 -4.49
C SER A 232 10.41 14.93 -3.05
N TYR A 233 9.63 15.98 -2.83
CA TYR A 233 9.21 16.39 -1.49
C TYR A 233 7.79 16.98 -1.48
N GLY A 234 7.28 17.30 -0.30
CA GLY A 234 5.91 17.79 -0.16
C GLY A 234 4.87 16.67 -0.24
N HIS A 235 5.24 15.47 0.23
CA HIS A 235 4.37 14.29 0.33
C HIS A 235 3.86 14.11 1.75
N ARG A 236 2.66 13.50 1.89
CA ARG A 236 2.08 13.15 3.19
C ARG A 236 2.41 11.72 3.59
N ASN A 237 1.96 10.73 2.83
CA ASN A 237 2.23 9.31 3.10
C ASN A 237 2.18 8.50 1.79
N VAL A 238 3.31 8.32 1.17
CA VAL A 238 3.45 7.55 -0.08
C VAL A 238 3.65 6.09 0.23
N GLU A 239 2.80 5.20 -0.31
CA GLU A 239 2.89 3.74 -0.10
C GLU A 239 3.03 2.92 -1.39
N GLY A 240 2.92 3.51 -2.56
CA GLY A 240 3.12 2.82 -3.83
C GLY A 240 4.07 3.53 -4.76
N LEU A 241 4.86 2.77 -5.51
CA LEU A 241 5.79 3.25 -6.54
C LEU A 241 5.68 2.34 -7.76
N ALA A 242 5.52 2.91 -8.95
CA ALA A 242 5.48 2.19 -10.20
C ALA A 242 6.19 2.95 -11.32
N TRP A 243 6.77 2.23 -12.29
CA TRP A 243 7.37 2.83 -13.49
C TRP A 243 6.69 2.30 -14.73
N ASP A 244 6.48 3.19 -15.69
CA ASP A 244 6.09 2.78 -17.03
C ASP A 244 7.30 2.48 -17.94
N SER A 245 7.02 2.02 -19.15
CA SER A 245 8.04 1.64 -20.13
C SER A 245 8.94 2.80 -20.58
N GLU A 246 8.50 4.05 -20.42
CA GLU A 246 9.30 5.25 -20.68
C GLU A 246 10.13 5.70 -19.47
N GLY A 247 10.04 4.98 -18.35
CA GLY A 247 10.76 5.28 -17.12
C GLY A 247 10.16 6.42 -16.29
N ARG A 248 8.88 6.80 -16.54
CA ARG A 248 8.16 7.76 -15.71
C ARG A 248 7.75 7.07 -14.41
N LEU A 249 8.03 7.74 -13.29
CA LEU A 249 7.69 7.26 -11.95
C LEU A 249 6.30 7.77 -11.53
N TYR A 250 5.50 6.86 -11.00
CA TYR A 250 4.20 7.15 -10.39
C TYR A 250 4.21 6.75 -8.92
N ALA A 251 3.53 7.53 -8.08
CA ALA A 251 3.42 7.28 -6.65
C ALA A 251 1.98 7.43 -6.19
N SER A 252 1.49 6.44 -5.44
CA SER A 252 0.21 6.50 -4.76
C SER A 252 0.38 7.08 -3.36
N GLU A 253 -0.52 7.96 -2.95
CA GLU A 253 -0.38 8.75 -1.74
C GLU A 253 -1.70 8.94 -0.99
N PHE A 254 -1.67 8.73 0.32
CA PHE A 254 -2.79 9.01 1.21
C PHE A 254 -2.92 10.51 1.46
N GLY A 255 -4.09 11.04 1.22
CA GLY A 255 -4.46 12.37 1.64
C GLY A 255 -4.87 12.47 3.12
N ALA A 256 -5.19 13.68 3.56
CA ALA A 256 -5.52 13.93 4.97
C ALA A 256 -6.99 13.65 5.28
N SER A 257 -7.89 14.25 4.53
CA SER A 257 -9.33 14.17 4.82
C SER A 257 -10.22 14.31 3.60
N THR A 258 -9.68 14.77 2.49
CA THR A 258 -10.46 15.09 1.30
C THR A 258 -10.06 14.23 0.12
N TRP A 259 -8.79 14.22 -0.23
CA TRP A 259 -8.29 13.59 -1.45
C TRP A 259 -7.11 12.66 -1.20
N ASP A 260 -7.26 11.41 -1.60
CA ASP A 260 -6.16 10.51 -1.92
C ASP A 260 -5.76 10.71 -3.37
N GLU A 261 -4.52 10.36 -3.76
CA GLU A 261 -4.01 10.74 -5.05
C GLU A 261 -2.98 9.78 -5.65
N VAL A 262 -2.77 9.91 -6.96
CA VAL A 262 -1.57 9.42 -7.64
C VAL A 262 -0.85 10.59 -8.28
N ASN A 263 0.43 10.65 -8.03
CA ASN A 263 1.34 11.64 -8.55
C ASN A 263 2.26 11.03 -9.62
N ARG A 264 2.50 11.75 -10.73
CA ARG A 264 3.64 11.49 -11.60
C ARG A 264 4.85 12.23 -11.03
N ILE A 265 5.88 11.49 -10.68
CA ILE A 265 7.01 12.01 -9.90
C ILE A 265 8.12 12.51 -10.80
N GLU A 266 8.55 13.74 -10.59
CA GLU A 266 9.66 14.38 -11.26
C GLU A 266 10.74 14.80 -10.26
N ALA A 267 12.00 14.71 -10.68
CA ALA A 267 13.15 14.99 -9.82
C ALA A 267 13.16 16.44 -9.35
N GLY A 268 13.24 16.66 -8.05
CA GLY A 268 13.35 17.99 -7.44
C GLY A 268 12.02 18.72 -7.23
N GLU A 269 10.91 18.15 -7.69
CA GLU A 269 9.60 18.80 -7.63
C GLU A 269 8.94 18.67 -6.24
N ASN A 270 8.01 19.64 -5.98
CA ASN A 270 7.25 19.77 -4.74
C ASN A 270 5.77 19.44 -4.99
N TYR A 271 5.21 18.48 -4.23
CA TYR A 271 3.83 18.01 -4.37
C TYR A 271 2.83 18.68 -3.41
N GLY A 272 3.28 19.67 -2.65
CA GLY A 272 2.43 20.69 -2.01
C GLY A 272 1.96 20.39 -0.60
N TRP A 273 2.04 19.15 -0.10
CA TRP A 273 1.63 18.86 1.28
C TRP A 273 2.51 19.60 2.30
N PRO A 274 1.97 20.24 3.34
CA PRO A 274 0.55 20.32 3.73
C PRO A 274 -0.21 21.54 3.18
N GLN A 275 0.38 22.38 2.33
CA GLN A 275 -0.25 23.59 1.81
C GLN A 275 -1.38 23.29 0.84
N VAL A 276 -1.29 22.19 0.12
CA VAL A 276 -2.29 21.71 -0.85
C VAL A 276 -2.55 20.23 -0.60
N GLU A 277 -3.79 19.79 -0.75
CA GLU A 277 -4.25 18.40 -0.77
C GLU A 277 -5.02 18.21 -2.09
N GLY A 278 -4.57 17.30 -2.95
CA GLY A 278 -5.15 17.09 -4.27
C GLY A 278 -4.76 18.19 -5.28
N LYS A 279 -5.66 18.49 -6.21
CA LYS A 279 -5.41 19.43 -7.34
C LYS A 279 -5.59 20.88 -6.95
N GLY A 280 -4.91 21.76 -7.69
CA GLY A 280 -5.02 23.23 -7.58
C GLY A 280 -3.79 23.91 -6.99
N GLY A 281 -2.65 23.22 -6.95
CA GLY A 281 -1.38 23.74 -6.45
C GLY A 281 -0.50 24.43 -7.48
N VAL A 282 -0.78 24.30 -8.77
CA VAL A 282 0.10 24.76 -9.87
C VAL A 282 0.42 26.25 -9.81
N ASP A 283 -0.58 27.10 -9.51
CA ASP A 283 -0.38 28.57 -9.39
C ASP A 283 0.53 28.95 -8.21
N GLN A 284 0.76 28.02 -7.27
CA GLN A 284 1.63 28.18 -6.11
C GLN A 284 3.00 27.52 -6.31
N GLY A 285 3.22 26.90 -7.49
CA GLY A 285 4.48 26.22 -7.83
C GLY A 285 4.56 24.76 -7.36
N TYR A 286 3.41 24.13 -7.09
CA TYR A 286 3.33 22.70 -6.76
C TYR A 286 2.89 21.89 -7.97
N VAL A 287 3.23 20.59 -7.99
CA VAL A 287 2.79 19.67 -9.02
C VAL A 287 1.43 19.09 -8.61
N ASP A 288 0.45 19.19 -9.50
CA ASP A 288 -0.85 18.57 -9.29
C ASP A 288 -0.82 17.05 -9.58
N PRO A 289 -1.57 16.23 -8.80
CA PRO A 289 -1.71 14.80 -9.07
C PRO A 289 -2.41 14.52 -10.41
N ILE A 290 -2.10 13.37 -11.01
CA ILE A 290 -2.76 12.92 -12.25
C ILE A 290 -4.20 12.49 -11.99
N ILE A 291 -4.49 11.91 -10.82
CA ILE A 291 -5.84 11.54 -10.39
C ILE A 291 -6.00 11.75 -8.89
N VAL A 292 -7.23 12.04 -8.45
CA VAL A 292 -7.63 12.12 -7.04
C VAL A 292 -8.90 11.32 -6.79
N TRP A 293 -9.06 10.82 -5.57
CA TRP A 293 -10.27 10.18 -5.05
C TRP A 293 -10.64 10.75 -3.68
N PRO A 294 -11.93 10.78 -3.32
CA PRO A 294 -12.31 10.93 -1.92
C PRO A 294 -11.61 9.87 -1.05
N THR A 295 -11.15 10.21 0.14
CA THR A 295 -10.41 9.28 1.02
C THR A 295 -11.22 8.01 1.41
N SER A 296 -12.53 8.01 1.18
CA SER A 296 -13.39 6.83 1.35
C SER A 296 -13.32 5.84 0.19
N GLU A 297 -12.76 6.23 -0.96
CA GLU A 297 -12.75 5.41 -2.18
C GLU A 297 -11.40 4.76 -2.46
N ALA A 298 -10.33 5.18 -1.78
CA ALA A 298 -9.00 4.64 -2.01
C ALA A 298 -8.28 4.26 -0.70
N SER A 299 -7.63 5.16 0.01
CA SER A 299 -6.50 4.86 0.90
C SER A 299 -5.47 4.03 0.14
N PRO A 300 -4.80 4.63 -0.87
CA PRO A 300 -4.05 3.90 -1.88
C PRO A 300 -2.70 3.45 -1.34
N SER A 301 -2.40 2.16 -1.48
CA SER A 301 -1.14 1.55 -1.06
C SER A 301 -0.31 1.12 -2.26
N GLY A 302 0.01 -0.16 -2.42
CA GLY A 302 0.85 -0.64 -3.51
C GLY A 302 0.36 -0.24 -4.91
N ALA A 303 1.32 -0.03 -5.81
CA ALA A 303 1.06 0.35 -7.20
C ALA A 303 1.99 -0.40 -8.16
N GLU A 304 1.46 -0.76 -9.33
CA GLU A 304 2.18 -1.46 -10.39
C GLU A 304 1.69 -1.01 -11.76
N ILE A 305 2.59 -0.91 -12.74
CA ILE A 305 2.23 -0.75 -14.15
C ILE A 305 2.55 -2.05 -14.86
N MET A 306 1.57 -2.57 -15.61
CA MET A 306 1.78 -3.78 -16.39
C MET A 306 2.62 -3.48 -17.62
N VAL A 307 3.75 -4.18 -17.76
CA VAL A 307 4.66 -4.08 -18.90
C VAL A 307 4.99 -5.48 -19.40
N GLU A 308 4.74 -5.75 -20.67
CA GLU A 308 4.90 -7.08 -21.25
C GLU A 308 4.15 -8.17 -20.47
N GLY A 309 2.94 -7.82 -19.98
CA GLY A 309 2.13 -8.67 -19.12
C GLY A 309 1.37 -9.77 -19.87
N ALA A 310 0.83 -10.73 -19.11
CA ALA A 310 0.05 -11.83 -19.68
C ALA A 310 -1.37 -11.40 -20.08
N ILE A 311 -1.82 -10.21 -19.70
CA ILE A 311 -3.15 -9.67 -19.98
C ILE A 311 -3.00 -8.49 -20.96
N PRO A 312 -3.04 -8.72 -22.27
CA PRO A 312 -2.66 -7.70 -23.27
C PRO A 312 -3.49 -6.42 -23.24
N GLN A 313 -4.75 -6.49 -22.81
CA GLN A 313 -5.62 -5.31 -22.68
C GLN A 313 -5.23 -4.39 -21.51
N TRP A 314 -4.34 -4.81 -20.64
CA TRP A 314 -3.84 -4.05 -19.49
C TRP A 314 -2.41 -3.53 -19.70
N GLU A 315 -1.86 -3.71 -20.92
CA GLU A 315 -0.51 -3.27 -21.24
C GLU A 315 -0.34 -1.75 -21.09
N GLY A 316 0.59 -1.32 -20.25
CA GLY A 316 0.87 0.08 -19.95
C GLY A 316 -0.05 0.71 -18.90
N ASP A 317 -1.04 -0.03 -18.39
CA ASP A 317 -1.99 0.48 -17.41
C ASP A 317 -1.47 0.42 -15.98
N LEU A 318 -1.91 1.37 -15.16
CA LEU A 318 -1.55 1.49 -13.76
C LEU A 318 -2.60 0.85 -12.85
N PHE A 319 -2.16 -0.03 -11.97
CA PHE A 319 -2.96 -0.64 -10.92
C PHE A 319 -2.61 -0.04 -9.57
N VAL A 320 -3.63 0.29 -8.75
CA VAL A 320 -3.46 0.86 -7.41
C VAL A 320 -4.30 0.11 -6.41
N ALA A 321 -3.65 -0.52 -5.45
CA ALA A 321 -4.28 -1.22 -4.35
C ALA A 321 -4.94 -0.21 -3.40
N ALA A 322 -6.21 -0.43 -3.05
CA ALA A 322 -6.99 0.48 -2.22
C ALA A 322 -7.47 -0.22 -0.94
N LEU A 323 -7.00 0.26 0.21
CA LEU A 323 -7.31 -0.30 1.51
C LEU A 323 -8.76 0.03 1.94
N ARG A 324 -9.05 1.31 2.17
CA ARG A 324 -10.39 1.73 2.58
C ARG A 324 -11.41 1.62 1.46
N GLY A 325 -10.94 1.72 0.22
CA GLY A 325 -11.75 1.54 -0.97
C GLY A 325 -12.16 0.09 -1.21
N GLU A 326 -11.47 -0.89 -0.58
CA GLU A 326 -11.71 -2.34 -0.70
C GLU A 326 -11.77 -2.81 -2.15
N ARG A 327 -10.75 -2.40 -2.96
CA ARG A 327 -10.66 -2.70 -4.39
C ARG A 327 -9.25 -2.58 -4.93
N LEU A 328 -9.06 -3.07 -6.13
CA LEU A 328 -7.94 -2.73 -6.97
C LEU A 328 -8.43 -1.72 -8.02
N TRP A 329 -7.87 -0.51 -8.02
CA TRP A 329 -8.10 0.45 -9.10
C TRP A 329 -7.28 0.07 -10.31
N HIS A 330 -7.91 0.00 -11.46
CA HIS A 330 -7.29 -0.09 -12.77
C HIS A 330 -7.43 1.27 -13.46
N LEU A 331 -6.32 1.84 -13.91
CA LEU A 331 -6.24 3.15 -14.52
C LEU A 331 -5.61 3.03 -15.91
N GLU A 332 -6.40 3.26 -16.95
CA GLU A 332 -5.90 3.33 -18.32
C GLU A 332 -5.06 4.60 -18.50
N LEU A 333 -3.81 4.46 -18.94
CA LEU A 333 -2.90 5.56 -19.22
C LEU A 333 -2.74 5.77 -20.73
N ASN A 334 -2.70 7.04 -21.16
CA ASN A 334 -2.31 7.36 -22.53
C ASN A 334 -0.77 7.47 -22.66
N ASP A 335 -0.27 7.64 -23.91
CA ASP A 335 1.17 7.76 -24.21
C ASP A 335 1.88 8.89 -23.43
N ARG A 336 1.11 9.85 -22.88
CA ARG A 336 1.66 10.96 -22.05
C ARG A 336 1.65 10.63 -20.57
N GLY A 337 1.16 9.44 -20.16
CA GLY A 337 1.02 9.04 -18.78
C GLY A 337 -0.11 9.75 -18.03
N GLU A 338 -1.12 10.21 -18.76
CA GLU A 338 -2.34 10.80 -18.19
C GLU A 338 -3.43 9.75 -18.09
N VAL A 339 -4.20 9.75 -17.01
CA VAL A 339 -5.33 8.83 -16.82
C VAL A 339 -6.47 9.21 -17.77
N VAL A 340 -6.90 8.29 -18.62
CA VAL A 340 -8.00 8.46 -19.58
C VAL A 340 -9.26 7.71 -19.19
N ASP A 341 -9.13 6.62 -18.45
CA ASP A 341 -10.26 5.86 -17.89
C ASP A 341 -9.86 5.19 -16.57
N ARG A 342 -10.85 4.74 -15.80
CA ARG A 342 -10.63 4.02 -14.54
C ARG A 342 -11.72 2.99 -14.30
N GLU A 343 -11.32 1.83 -13.84
CA GLU A 343 -12.20 0.71 -13.51
C GLU A 343 -11.94 0.23 -12.07
N LYS A 344 -12.96 -0.35 -11.46
CA LYS A 344 -12.89 -0.98 -10.14
C LYS A 344 -12.82 -2.49 -10.32
N LEU A 345 -11.70 -3.08 -9.95
CA LEU A 345 -11.55 -4.53 -9.91
C LEU A 345 -11.68 -5.01 -8.46
N LEU A 346 -12.20 -6.22 -8.24
CA LEU A 346 -12.37 -6.83 -6.91
C LEU A 346 -13.20 -5.97 -5.93
N ASP A 347 -14.13 -5.14 -6.42
CA ASP A 347 -14.86 -4.11 -5.67
C ASP A 347 -15.72 -4.71 -4.55
N GLY A 348 -15.27 -4.60 -3.29
CA GLY A 348 -15.93 -5.16 -2.11
C GLY A 348 -15.92 -6.70 -2.01
N GLU A 349 -15.16 -7.40 -2.86
CA GLU A 349 -15.17 -8.86 -2.91
C GLU A 349 -14.13 -9.50 -1.99
N VAL A 350 -12.99 -8.83 -1.84
CA VAL A 350 -11.81 -9.37 -1.12
C VAL A 350 -11.42 -8.53 0.10
N GLY A 351 -12.16 -7.44 0.35
CA GLY A 351 -11.87 -6.48 1.41
C GLY A 351 -10.72 -5.56 1.05
N ARG A 352 -9.89 -5.21 2.03
CA ARG A 352 -8.79 -4.26 1.91
C ARG A 352 -7.65 -4.83 1.06
N VAL A 353 -7.33 -4.14 -0.03
CA VAL A 353 -6.24 -4.52 -0.94
C VAL A 353 -4.99 -3.71 -0.57
N ARG A 354 -3.87 -4.42 -0.27
CA ARG A 354 -2.64 -3.80 0.25
C ARG A 354 -1.58 -3.57 -0.82
N ASP A 355 -1.30 -4.58 -1.63
CA ASP A 355 -0.22 -4.49 -2.63
C ASP A 355 -0.62 -5.18 -3.92
N VAL A 356 -0.03 -4.73 -5.00
CA VAL A 356 -0.14 -5.31 -6.34
C VAL A 356 1.22 -5.32 -7.00
N ILE A 357 1.56 -6.42 -7.67
CA ILE A 357 2.82 -6.56 -8.40
C ILE A 357 2.62 -7.47 -9.62
N GLN A 358 3.30 -7.16 -10.71
CA GLN A 358 3.39 -8.06 -11.85
C GLN A 358 4.36 -9.19 -11.55
N ALA A 359 3.88 -10.43 -11.69
CA ALA A 359 4.68 -11.63 -11.56
C ALA A 359 5.51 -11.92 -12.83
N PRO A 360 6.60 -12.72 -12.73
CA PRO A 360 7.43 -13.06 -13.89
C PRO A 360 6.70 -13.82 -15.02
N ASP A 361 5.54 -14.42 -14.73
CA ASP A 361 4.66 -15.05 -15.71
C ASP A 361 3.69 -14.06 -16.38
N GLY A 362 3.79 -12.77 -16.03
CA GLY A 362 2.95 -11.68 -16.55
C GLY A 362 1.58 -11.55 -15.87
N SER A 363 1.23 -12.42 -14.91
CA SER A 363 0.02 -12.26 -14.10
C SER A 363 0.20 -11.16 -13.05
N LEU A 364 -0.91 -10.63 -12.47
CA LEU A 364 -0.84 -9.76 -11.29
C LEU A 364 -1.03 -10.58 -10.01
N TRP A 365 -0.18 -10.35 -9.02
CA TRP A 365 -0.39 -10.82 -7.66
C TRP A 365 -0.86 -9.66 -6.79
N VAL A 366 -1.86 -9.93 -5.96
CA VAL A 366 -2.53 -8.93 -5.12
C VAL A 366 -2.60 -9.46 -3.70
N SER A 367 -2.21 -8.67 -2.69
CA SER A 367 -2.38 -9.04 -1.29
C SER A 367 -3.55 -8.32 -0.64
N THR A 368 -4.23 -9.00 0.30
CA THR A 368 -5.22 -8.39 1.19
C THR A 368 -4.59 -7.94 2.50
N SER A 369 -5.30 -7.11 3.27
CA SER A 369 -4.87 -6.59 4.58
C SER A 369 -6.10 -6.43 5.49
N ASN A 370 -6.85 -7.52 5.66
CA ASN A 370 -8.09 -7.55 6.40
C ASN A 370 -7.88 -7.74 7.91
N HIS A 371 -6.71 -8.23 8.31
CA HIS A 371 -6.28 -8.37 9.70
C HIS A 371 -5.57 -7.13 10.26
N ASP A 372 -5.39 -6.07 9.45
CA ASP A 372 -4.85 -4.81 9.99
C ASP A 372 -5.86 -4.15 10.97
N SER A 373 -5.38 -3.14 11.72
CA SER A 373 -6.19 -2.48 12.77
C SER A 373 -7.46 -1.80 12.27
N TYR A 374 -7.61 -1.61 10.96
CA TYR A 374 -8.72 -0.94 10.30
C TYR A 374 -9.58 -1.89 9.46
N GLY A 375 -9.17 -3.16 9.34
CA GLY A 375 -9.81 -4.16 8.53
C GLY A 375 -10.79 -5.03 9.30
N ASN A 376 -11.56 -5.81 8.55
CA ASN A 376 -12.33 -6.92 9.07
C ASN A 376 -12.15 -8.09 8.10
N PRO A 377 -11.81 -9.29 8.57
CA PRO A 377 -11.71 -10.45 7.71
C PRO A 377 -13.01 -10.69 6.94
N VAL A 378 -12.90 -10.89 5.63
CA VAL A 378 -14.03 -11.21 4.74
C VAL A 378 -14.04 -12.69 4.36
N SER A 379 -12.95 -13.41 4.69
CA SER A 379 -12.79 -14.86 4.56
C SER A 379 -12.18 -15.42 5.84
N GLU A 380 -12.46 -16.71 6.15
CA GLU A 380 -11.78 -17.42 7.24
C GLU A 380 -10.29 -17.63 6.97
N GLN A 381 -9.86 -17.45 5.72
CA GLN A 381 -8.49 -17.68 5.24
C GLN A 381 -7.71 -16.38 5.02
N ASP A 382 -8.26 -15.22 5.42
CA ASP A 382 -7.54 -13.93 5.33
C ASP A 382 -6.31 -13.92 6.27
N ASP A 383 -5.26 -13.17 5.94
CA ASP A 383 -5.05 -12.44 4.69
C ASP A 383 -4.55 -13.37 3.59
N ARG A 384 -4.78 -12.98 2.35
CA ARG A 384 -4.53 -13.81 1.17
C ARG A 384 -3.64 -13.14 0.15
N ILE A 385 -3.03 -13.95 -0.69
CA ILE A 385 -2.47 -13.53 -1.98
C ILE A 385 -3.37 -14.10 -3.08
N LEU A 386 -3.84 -13.21 -3.94
CA LEU A 386 -4.64 -13.53 -5.12
C LEU A 386 -3.78 -13.42 -6.38
N ARG A 387 -4.08 -14.23 -7.40
CA ARG A 387 -3.47 -14.18 -8.73
C ARG A 387 -4.55 -13.86 -9.75
N LEU A 388 -4.31 -12.82 -10.56
CA LEU A 388 -5.14 -12.41 -11.69
C LEU A 388 -4.40 -12.80 -12.97
N ALA A 389 -4.99 -13.65 -13.81
CA ALA A 389 -4.38 -14.17 -15.02
C ALA A 389 -5.43 -14.36 -16.14
N PRO A 390 -5.02 -14.51 -17.40
CA PRO A 390 -5.94 -14.86 -18.47
C PRO A 390 -6.70 -16.15 -18.14
N ALA A 391 -8.03 -16.18 -18.40
CA ALA A 391 -8.82 -17.38 -18.19
C ALA A 391 -8.46 -18.47 -19.23
N GLY A 392 -8.10 -19.64 -18.76
CA GLY A 392 -7.93 -20.83 -19.62
C GLY A 392 -6.49 -21.18 -19.98
N GLU A 393 -5.50 -20.75 -19.23
CA GLU A 393 -4.15 -21.34 -19.24
C GLU A 393 -3.94 -22.33 -18.08
#